data_8715cd4fde3d40f714d15c54b0191ec9
#
_entry.id   8715cd4fde3d40f714d15c54b0191ec9
#
_cell.length_a   1.000
_cell.length_b   1.000
_cell.length_c   1.000
_cell.angle_alpha   90.00
_cell.angle_beta   90.00
_cell.angle_gamma   90.00
#
_symmetry.space_group_name_H-M   'P 1'
#
loop_
_entity.id
_entity.type
_entity.pdbx_description
1 polymer ?
#
loop_
_entity_poly.entity_id
_entity_poly.type
_entity_poly.pdbx_seq_one_letter_code
_entity_poly.pdbx_strand_id
1 'polypeptide(L)'
;MNRVATILLNRNLPDVTERLYEHLARFDGDLTDIFVVEAGSDVELLSRYTTWHANSDEVVRRGLRYGRGMNYGLSQLVKEGKFGEYDAFFLLTNDTEFNEGPTLAPLLKVLDDHGRVGILAPCSERWGERLLLHREPTKYFWFIHNNAYLLRRAFVEAVCDMEEPDVMGFLFDGTNFRGYGAEHELIAKAYANDWAAAITSQVWARENESHLLEKADQIKTEGYEDNLKIYVAEGRRWMRKKYGFNSHWSMQQYVKCFYDRFFEYYPEFSQYKV
;
A
#
# COMPACT_ATOMS: atom_id res chain seq x y z
N MET A 1 20.25 -8.62 -8.86
CA MET A 1 19.73 -7.26 -9.05
C MET A 1 18.28 -7.35 -8.67
N ASN A 2 17.87 -6.66 -7.59
CA ASN A 2 16.49 -6.78 -7.10
C ASN A 2 15.53 -6.14 -8.13
N ARG A 3 14.59 -6.90 -8.67
CA ARG A 3 13.58 -6.43 -9.62
C ARG A 3 12.27 -6.17 -8.89
N VAL A 4 11.66 -5.02 -9.12
CA VAL A 4 10.43 -4.59 -8.47
C VAL A 4 9.27 -4.58 -9.47
N ALA A 5 8.09 -5.05 -9.05
CA ALA A 5 6.85 -4.73 -9.74
C ALA A 5 6.17 -3.55 -9.02
N THR A 6 6.07 -2.41 -9.67
CA THR A 6 5.31 -1.27 -9.15
C THR A 6 3.87 -1.34 -9.62
N ILE A 7 2.92 -1.45 -8.69
CA ILE A 7 1.47 -1.40 -8.95
C ILE A 7 0.99 0.02 -8.67
N LEU A 8 0.59 0.74 -9.71
CA LEU A 8 0.09 2.10 -9.63
C LEU A 8 -1.42 2.11 -9.87
N LEU A 9 -2.17 2.49 -8.84
CA LEU A 9 -3.64 2.48 -8.90
C LEU A 9 -4.17 3.82 -9.41
N ASN A 10 -4.99 3.77 -10.46
CA ASN A 10 -5.66 4.94 -11.05
C ASN A 10 -7.18 4.78 -11.06
N ARG A 11 -7.89 5.90 -10.96
CA ARG A 11 -9.29 6.03 -11.32
C ARG A 11 -9.60 7.42 -11.83
N ASN A 12 -9.83 7.54 -13.14
CA ASN A 12 -10.24 8.78 -13.81
C ASN A 12 -9.28 9.99 -13.62
N LEU A 13 -8.01 9.75 -13.27
CA LEU A 13 -7.01 10.80 -13.04
C LEU A 13 -5.75 10.53 -13.86
N PRO A 14 -5.84 10.47 -15.22
CA PRO A 14 -4.69 10.13 -16.05
C PRO A 14 -3.49 11.07 -15.82
N ASP A 15 -3.70 12.37 -15.74
CA ASP A 15 -2.61 13.36 -15.60
C ASP A 15 -1.80 13.14 -14.30
N VAL A 16 -2.48 12.77 -13.20
CA VAL A 16 -1.82 12.52 -11.91
C VAL A 16 -1.01 11.23 -11.98
N THR A 17 -1.64 10.18 -12.54
CA THR A 17 -1.03 8.87 -12.71
C THR A 17 0.19 8.94 -13.63
N GLU A 18 0.10 9.66 -14.75
CA GLU A 18 1.18 9.80 -15.71
C GLU A 18 2.39 10.54 -15.15
N ARG A 19 2.16 11.59 -14.34
CA ARG A 19 3.27 12.27 -13.65
C ARG A 19 4.04 11.35 -12.71
N LEU A 20 3.32 10.53 -11.91
CA LEU A 20 3.97 9.59 -11.00
C LEU A 20 4.67 8.47 -11.78
N TYR A 21 4.03 7.95 -12.83
CA TYR A 21 4.65 6.97 -13.73
C TYR A 21 5.96 7.50 -14.33
N GLU A 22 5.95 8.72 -14.88
CA GLU A 22 7.12 9.35 -15.51
C GLU A 22 8.24 9.64 -14.51
N HIS A 23 7.88 10.04 -13.28
CA HIS A 23 8.86 10.19 -12.20
C HIS A 23 9.59 8.87 -11.93
N LEU A 24 8.86 7.78 -11.71
CA LEU A 24 9.45 6.47 -11.43
C LEU A 24 10.22 5.92 -12.63
N ALA A 25 9.68 6.05 -13.84
CA ALA A 25 10.35 5.61 -15.06
C ALA A 25 11.67 6.36 -15.29
N ARG A 26 11.73 7.66 -14.95
CA ARG A 26 12.93 8.48 -15.08
C ARG A 26 14.03 8.13 -14.09
N PHE A 27 13.67 7.88 -12.83
CA PHE A 27 14.66 7.74 -11.75
C PHE A 27 14.91 6.29 -11.35
N ASP A 28 13.95 5.39 -11.58
CA ASP A 28 13.98 4.01 -11.11
C ASP A 28 13.68 2.98 -12.21
N GLY A 29 13.59 3.39 -13.48
CA GLY A 29 13.16 2.54 -14.60
C GLY A 29 13.99 1.27 -14.80
N ASP A 30 15.27 1.29 -14.43
CA ASP A 30 16.14 0.12 -14.49
C ASP A 30 15.86 -0.91 -13.37
N LEU A 31 15.13 -0.51 -12.33
CA LEU A 31 14.84 -1.32 -11.14
C LEU A 31 13.40 -1.87 -11.12
N THR A 32 12.49 -1.28 -11.91
CA THR A 32 11.07 -1.62 -11.83
C THR A 32 10.38 -1.72 -13.17
N ASP A 33 9.43 -2.66 -13.25
CA ASP A 33 8.36 -2.63 -14.24
C ASP A 33 7.12 -1.99 -13.59
N ILE A 34 6.52 -1.00 -14.25
CA ILE A 34 5.40 -0.22 -13.72
C ILE A 34 4.10 -0.72 -14.37
N PHE A 35 3.16 -1.17 -13.56
CA PHE A 35 1.85 -1.68 -13.96
C PHE A 35 0.76 -0.72 -13.49
N VAL A 36 0.10 -0.06 -14.43
CA VAL A 36 -1.03 0.83 -14.14
C VAL A 36 -2.33 0.05 -14.15
N VAL A 37 -3.02 0.04 -13.01
CA VAL A 37 -4.33 -0.57 -12.80
C VAL A 37 -5.39 0.52 -12.89
N GLU A 38 -6.25 0.46 -13.90
CA GLU A 38 -7.44 1.28 -14.01
C GLU A 38 -8.58 0.65 -13.18
N ALA A 39 -8.89 1.27 -12.05
CA ALA A 39 -9.83 0.77 -11.05
C ALA A 39 -11.29 1.21 -11.34
N GLY A 40 -11.78 0.97 -12.56
CA GLY A 40 -13.10 1.39 -13.03
C GLY A 40 -13.09 2.79 -13.65
N SER A 41 -11.99 3.16 -14.31
CA SER A 41 -11.91 4.39 -15.08
C SER A 41 -12.80 4.35 -16.32
N ASP A 42 -13.33 5.51 -16.70
CA ASP A 42 -13.98 5.70 -18.00
C ASP A 42 -12.94 5.59 -19.13
N VAL A 43 -13.37 5.09 -20.28
CA VAL A 43 -12.46 4.83 -21.41
C VAL A 43 -11.70 6.10 -21.85
N GLU A 44 -12.35 7.26 -21.78
CA GLU A 44 -11.78 8.57 -22.16
C GLU A 44 -10.80 9.11 -21.13
N LEU A 45 -10.76 8.51 -19.92
CA LEU A 45 -9.92 8.92 -18.79
C LEU A 45 -8.90 7.85 -18.40
N LEU A 46 -8.64 6.91 -19.30
CA LEU A 46 -7.55 5.95 -19.12
C LEU A 46 -6.19 6.67 -19.24
N SER A 47 -5.24 6.27 -18.41
CA SER A 47 -3.85 6.68 -18.59
C SER A 47 -3.27 6.07 -19.88
N ARG A 48 -2.43 6.79 -20.60
CA ARG A 48 -1.68 6.22 -21.73
C ARG A 48 -0.76 5.06 -21.36
N TYR A 49 -0.47 4.91 -20.08
CA TYR A 49 0.35 3.81 -19.52
C TYR A 49 -0.49 2.68 -18.93
N THR A 50 -1.79 2.63 -19.20
CA THR A 50 -2.69 1.57 -18.72
C THR A 50 -2.15 0.18 -19.05
N THR A 51 -1.99 -0.65 -18.02
CA THR A 51 -1.63 -2.06 -18.17
C THR A 51 -2.87 -2.95 -18.07
N TRP A 52 -3.66 -2.75 -17.02
CA TRP A 52 -4.89 -3.53 -16.79
C TRP A 52 -6.08 -2.62 -16.51
N HIS A 53 -7.20 -2.91 -17.13
CA HIS A 53 -8.45 -2.19 -16.94
C HIS A 53 -9.52 -3.09 -16.30
N ALA A 54 -9.79 -2.87 -15.02
CA ALA A 54 -10.91 -3.48 -14.33
C ALA A 54 -12.19 -2.69 -14.66
N ASN A 55 -13.04 -3.22 -15.55
CA ASN A 55 -14.13 -2.48 -16.21
C ASN A 55 -15.50 -3.16 -16.13
N SER A 56 -15.73 -4.06 -15.17
CA SER A 56 -17.08 -4.58 -14.95
C SER A 56 -18.03 -3.45 -14.50
N ASP A 57 -19.33 -3.59 -14.77
CA ASP A 57 -20.34 -2.55 -14.45
C ASP A 57 -20.29 -2.08 -12.99
N GLU A 58 -20.05 -3.02 -12.05
CA GLU A 58 -19.92 -2.67 -10.63
C GLU A 58 -18.65 -1.84 -10.38
N VAL A 59 -17.53 -2.24 -11.00
CA VAL A 59 -16.26 -1.56 -10.82
C VAL A 59 -16.27 -0.18 -11.48
N VAL A 60 -16.84 -0.01 -12.66
CA VAL A 60 -17.02 1.30 -13.31
C VAL A 60 -17.87 2.22 -12.43
N ARG A 61 -18.92 1.70 -11.80
CA ARG A 61 -19.80 2.50 -10.94
C ARG A 61 -19.13 2.91 -9.62
N ARG A 62 -18.39 2.02 -8.94
CA ARG A 62 -17.93 2.21 -7.56
C ARG A 62 -16.41 2.27 -7.38
N GLY A 63 -15.64 1.87 -8.38
CA GLY A 63 -14.20 1.63 -8.30
C GLY A 63 -13.85 0.36 -7.54
N LEU A 64 -12.60 -0.05 -7.67
CA LEU A 64 -12.04 -1.13 -6.83
C LEU A 64 -11.70 -0.65 -5.42
N ARG A 65 -11.37 0.65 -5.26
CA ARG A 65 -10.76 1.20 -4.05
C ARG A 65 -9.40 0.55 -3.77
N TYR A 66 -8.71 1.02 -2.72
CA TYR A 66 -7.32 0.65 -2.46
C TYR A 66 -7.10 -0.87 -2.37
N GLY A 67 -7.68 -1.53 -1.37
CA GLY A 67 -7.40 -2.95 -1.10
C GLY A 67 -7.72 -3.88 -2.27
N ARG A 68 -8.90 -3.71 -2.89
CA ARG A 68 -9.28 -4.50 -4.07
C ARG A 68 -8.44 -4.18 -5.30
N GLY A 69 -8.04 -2.91 -5.47
CA GLY A 69 -7.20 -2.49 -6.59
C GLY A 69 -5.80 -3.09 -6.51
N MET A 70 -5.20 -3.08 -5.32
CA MET A 70 -3.89 -3.71 -5.09
C MET A 70 -3.95 -5.23 -5.22
N ASN A 71 -5.01 -5.87 -4.67
CA ASN A 71 -5.26 -7.30 -4.87
C ASN A 71 -5.40 -7.63 -6.37
N TYR A 72 -6.14 -6.80 -7.12
CA TYR A 72 -6.32 -7.00 -8.56
C TYR A 72 -4.96 -6.99 -9.28
N GLY A 73 -4.12 -5.97 -9.08
CA GLY A 73 -2.82 -5.88 -9.72
C GLY A 73 -1.90 -7.05 -9.37
N LEU A 74 -1.78 -7.41 -8.10
CA LEU A 74 -1.00 -8.56 -7.66
C LEU A 74 -1.54 -9.88 -8.23
N SER A 75 -2.88 -10.05 -8.24
CA SER A 75 -3.52 -11.24 -8.83
C SER A 75 -3.28 -11.36 -10.33
N GLN A 76 -3.19 -10.25 -11.08
CA GLN A 76 -2.83 -10.29 -12.50
C GLN A 76 -1.40 -10.78 -12.68
N LEU A 77 -0.44 -10.34 -11.87
CA LEU A 77 0.94 -10.86 -11.93
C LEU A 77 1.00 -12.37 -11.68
N VAL A 78 0.21 -12.90 -10.73
CA VAL A 78 0.13 -14.34 -10.48
C VAL A 78 -0.48 -15.07 -11.67
N LYS A 79 -1.62 -14.59 -12.20
CA LYS A 79 -2.33 -15.20 -13.34
C LYS A 79 -1.50 -15.18 -14.63
N GLU A 80 -0.67 -14.16 -14.82
CA GLU A 80 0.23 -14.05 -15.97
C GLU A 80 1.55 -14.82 -15.77
N GLY A 81 1.75 -15.47 -14.62
CA GLY A 81 2.98 -16.22 -14.30
C GLY A 81 4.20 -15.34 -14.05
N LYS A 82 4.01 -14.02 -13.87
CA LYS A 82 5.08 -13.04 -13.71
C LYS A 82 5.47 -12.76 -12.25
N PHE A 83 4.62 -13.14 -11.29
CA PHE A 83 4.83 -12.82 -9.86
C PHE A 83 6.22 -13.21 -9.36
N GLY A 84 6.71 -14.39 -9.74
CA GLY A 84 8.02 -14.91 -9.36
C GLY A 84 9.23 -14.21 -10.00
N GLU A 85 9.01 -13.32 -10.99
CA GLU A 85 10.08 -12.55 -11.64
C GLU A 85 10.57 -11.37 -10.78
N TYR A 86 9.81 -10.99 -9.75
CA TYR A 86 10.07 -9.83 -8.91
C TYR A 86 10.47 -10.24 -7.48
N ASP A 87 11.41 -9.52 -6.90
CA ASP A 87 11.87 -9.71 -5.52
C ASP A 87 11.05 -8.88 -4.52
N ALA A 88 10.38 -7.82 -5.03
CA ALA A 88 9.54 -6.93 -4.25
C ALA A 88 8.40 -6.33 -5.09
N PHE A 89 7.35 -5.87 -4.40
CA PHE A 89 6.17 -5.19 -4.98
C PHE A 89 6.03 -3.81 -4.38
N PHE A 90 5.98 -2.76 -5.22
CA PHE A 90 5.78 -1.40 -4.76
C PHE A 90 4.35 -0.98 -5.07
N LEU A 91 3.53 -0.88 -4.02
CA LEU A 91 2.11 -0.55 -4.11
C LEU A 91 1.91 0.95 -3.90
N LEU A 92 1.36 1.64 -4.90
CA LEU A 92 1.21 3.09 -4.91
C LEU A 92 -0.21 3.52 -5.25
N THR A 93 -0.71 4.52 -4.54
CA THR A 93 -1.81 5.34 -5.01
C THR A 93 -1.29 6.49 -5.88
N ASN A 94 -2.04 6.91 -6.87
CA ASN A 94 -1.58 7.93 -7.83
C ASN A 94 -1.44 9.34 -7.24
N ASP A 95 -1.96 9.58 -6.04
CA ASP A 95 -1.82 10.79 -5.25
C ASP A 95 -0.52 10.87 -4.44
N THR A 96 0.29 9.82 -4.50
CA THR A 96 1.62 9.82 -3.87
C THR A 96 2.58 10.68 -4.67
N GLU A 97 3.29 11.56 -3.98
CA GLU A 97 4.36 12.37 -4.54
C GLU A 97 5.67 12.10 -3.77
N PHE A 98 6.76 11.95 -4.52
CA PHE A 98 8.11 11.79 -3.98
C PHE A 98 8.94 13.04 -4.24
N ASN A 99 10.02 13.21 -3.47
CA ASN A 99 11.03 14.22 -3.77
C ASN A 99 11.75 13.89 -5.09
N GLU A 100 12.30 14.88 -5.76
CA GLU A 100 13.04 14.66 -7.00
C GLU A 100 14.28 13.78 -6.74
N GLY A 101 14.37 12.66 -7.46
CA GLY A 101 15.45 11.69 -7.35
C GLY A 101 14.99 10.25 -7.25
N PRO A 102 15.95 9.30 -7.09
CA PRO A 102 15.66 7.87 -6.96
C PRO A 102 14.82 7.56 -5.73
N THR A 103 13.78 6.74 -5.91
CA THR A 103 12.89 6.28 -4.85
C THR A 103 13.18 4.83 -4.47
N LEU A 104 13.30 3.94 -5.45
CA LEU A 104 13.44 2.51 -5.20
C LEU A 104 14.83 2.11 -4.74
N ALA A 105 15.89 2.70 -5.30
CA ALA A 105 17.25 2.31 -4.93
C ALA A 105 17.52 2.44 -3.41
N PRO A 106 17.19 3.57 -2.73
CA PRO A 106 17.36 3.66 -1.28
C PRO A 106 16.39 2.75 -0.50
N LEU A 107 15.15 2.53 -0.96
CA LEU A 107 14.21 1.62 -0.30
C LEU A 107 14.68 0.17 -0.38
N LEU A 108 15.18 -0.28 -1.53
CA LEU A 108 15.74 -1.63 -1.71
C LEU A 108 16.96 -1.84 -0.82
N LYS A 109 17.82 -0.83 -0.72
CA LYS A 109 18.95 -0.90 0.21
C LYS A 109 18.49 -1.12 1.66
N VAL A 110 17.44 -0.42 2.10
CA VAL A 110 16.87 -0.63 3.44
C VAL A 110 16.31 -2.05 3.57
N LEU A 111 15.60 -2.58 2.56
CA LEU A 111 15.15 -3.98 2.60
C LEU A 111 16.32 -4.97 2.72
N ASP A 112 17.42 -4.73 2.01
CA ASP A 112 18.59 -5.60 2.07
C ASP A 112 19.27 -5.55 3.43
N ASP A 113 19.40 -4.35 4.03
CA ASP A 113 19.97 -4.15 5.36
C ASP A 113 19.06 -4.71 6.49
N HIS A 114 17.74 -4.87 6.23
CA HIS A 114 16.74 -5.31 7.18
C HIS A 114 15.99 -6.58 6.70
N GLY A 115 16.65 -7.73 6.77
CA GLY A 115 16.15 -8.99 6.20
C GLY A 115 14.80 -9.48 6.74
N ARG A 116 14.35 -9.00 7.91
CA ARG A 116 13.03 -9.31 8.49
C ARG A 116 11.94 -8.30 8.14
N VAL A 117 12.27 -7.22 7.43
CA VAL A 117 11.26 -6.27 6.98
C VAL A 117 10.51 -6.84 5.78
N GLY A 118 9.22 -7.10 5.97
CA GLY A 118 8.29 -7.53 4.93
C GLY A 118 7.53 -6.38 4.31
N ILE A 119 7.28 -5.31 5.09
CA ILE A 119 6.59 -4.09 4.68
C ILE A 119 7.49 -2.91 4.98
N LEU A 120 7.86 -2.13 3.96
CA LEU A 120 8.61 -0.91 4.11
C LEU A 120 7.85 0.26 3.50
N ALA A 121 7.69 1.35 4.27
CA ALA A 121 7.13 2.59 3.76
C ALA A 121 8.15 3.74 3.81
N PRO A 122 8.17 4.64 2.84
CA PRO A 122 8.83 5.93 2.98
C PRO A 122 8.18 6.72 4.12
N CYS A 123 8.95 7.61 4.75
CA CYS A 123 8.42 8.48 5.79
C CYS A 123 7.47 9.53 5.19
N SER A 124 6.33 9.72 5.83
CA SER A 124 5.41 10.78 5.45
C SER A 124 5.89 12.14 5.94
N GLU A 125 5.86 13.15 5.06
CA GLU A 125 6.18 14.53 5.43
C GLU A 125 5.12 15.16 6.35
N ARG A 126 3.86 14.70 6.26
CA ARG A 126 2.72 15.29 6.98
C ARG A 126 2.42 14.65 8.32
N TRP A 127 2.75 13.38 8.49
CA TRP A 127 2.40 12.62 9.67
C TRP A 127 3.49 12.67 10.73
N GLY A 128 3.15 12.39 11.97
CA GLY A 128 4.08 12.42 13.09
C GLY A 128 5.21 11.38 13.04
N GLU A 129 5.21 10.50 12.06
CA GLU A 129 6.23 9.46 11.86
C GLU A 129 7.66 9.99 11.83
N ARG A 130 7.88 11.17 11.25
CA ARG A 130 9.18 11.83 11.22
C ARG A 130 9.80 12.02 12.63
N LEU A 131 8.95 12.14 13.65
CA LEU A 131 9.40 12.29 15.03
C LEU A 131 10.00 10.99 15.59
N LEU A 132 9.65 9.85 15.02
CA LEU A 132 10.15 8.53 15.41
C LEU A 132 11.54 8.24 14.85
N LEU A 133 11.97 8.97 13.81
CA LEU A 133 13.19 8.75 13.04
C LEU A 133 14.36 9.68 13.43
N HIS A 134 14.33 10.29 14.61
CA HIS A 134 15.34 11.27 15.04
C HIS A 134 16.77 10.73 15.17
N ARG A 135 16.92 9.46 15.53
CA ARG A 135 18.24 8.85 15.80
C ARG A 135 18.61 7.78 14.80
N GLU A 136 17.62 7.06 14.32
CA GLU A 136 17.78 5.96 13.38
C GLU A 136 16.95 6.24 12.14
N PRO A 137 17.49 6.10 10.93
CA PRO A 137 16.78 6.40 9.70
C PRO A 137 15.65 5.41 9.42
N THR A 138 15.62 4.24 10.08
CA THR A 138 14.60 3.20 9.91
C THR A 138 14.14 2.74 11.27
N LYS A 139 12.81 2.67 11.45
CA LYS A 139 12.15 2.14 12.66
C LYS A 139 11.09 1.11 12.30
N TYR A 140 10.99 0.08 13.12
CA TYR A 140 9.90 -0.88 13.04
C TYR A 140 8.72 -0.36 13.83
N PHE A 141 7.54 -0.36 13.21
CA PHE A 141 6.40 0.31 13.77
C PHE A 141 5.09 -0.48 13.53
N TRP A 142 4.10 -0.30 14.39
CA TRP A 142 2.80 -0.99 14.29
C TRP A 142 1.72 -0.18 13.58
N PHE A 143 2.06 1.03 13.13
CA PHE A 143 1.17 1.91 12.39
C PHE A 143 1.94 2.61 11.28
N ILE A 144 1.63 2.29 10.02
CA ILE A 144 2.31 2.83 8.85
C ILE A 144 1.24 3.27 7.85
N HIS A 145 1.43 4.44 7.26
CA HIS A 145 0.55 4.97 6.21
C HIS A 145 0.58 4.08 4.95
N ASN A 146 -0.55 3.98 4.24
CA ASN A 146 -0.71 3.02 3.15
C ASN A 146 -0.63 3.61 1.72
N ASN A 147 -0.17 4.86 1.57
CA ASN A 147 -0.02 5.48 0.24
C ASN A 147 1.13 4.88 -0.59
N ALA A 148 2.15 4.34 0.06
CA ALA A 148 3.30 3.73 -0.60
C ALA A 148 3.87 2.58 0.24
N TYR A 149 3.76 1.34 -0.24
CA TYR A 149 4.33 0.16 0.40
C TYR A 149 5.27 -0.58 -0.53
N LEU A 150 6.54 -0.73 -0.14
CA LEU A 150 7.44 -1.71 -0.73
C LEU A 150 7.34 -3.01 0.06
N LEU A 151 6.82 -4.06 -0.56
CA LEU A 151 6.59 -5.36 0.04
C LEU A 151 7.63 -6.36 -0.47
N ARG A 152 8.28 -7.08 0.43
CA ARG A 152 9.15 -8.19 0.06
C ARG A 152 8.31 -9.35 -0.49
N ARG A 153 8.71 -9.98 -1.60
CA ARG A 153 8.00 -11.12 -2.19
C ARG A 153 7.77 -12.24 -1.17
N ALA A 154 8.80 -12.66 -0.46
CA ALA A 154 8.69 -13.72 0.54
C ALA A 154 7.68 -13.42 1.65
N PHE A 155 7.48 -12.16 2.01
CA PHE A 155 6.40 -11.76 2.91
C PHE A 155 5.02 -11.97 2.26
N VAL A 156 4.84 -11.52 1.01
CA VAL A 156 3.56 -11.69 0.31
C VAL A 156 3.22 -13.17 0.14
N GLU A 157 4.18 -14.00 -0.25
CA GLU A 157 4.03 -15.46 -0.35
C GLU A 157 3.66 -16.11 1.00
N ALA A 158 4.17 -15.57 2.11
CA ALA A 158 3.87 -16.10 3.46
C ALA A 158 2.44 -15.79 3.95
N VAL A 159 1.80 -14.74 3.43
CA VAL A 159 0.50 -14.25 3.94
C VAL A 159 -0.65 -14.32 2.94
N CYS A 160 -0.37 -14.66 1.68
CA CYS A 160 -1.36 -14.78 0.60
C CYS A 160 -1.53 -16.21 0.13
N ASP A 161 -2.75 -16.54 -0.30
CA ASP A 161 -3.01 -17.77 -1.04
C ASP A 161 -2.61 -17.57 -2.51
N MET A 162 -1.47 -18.19 -2.88
CA MET A 162 -0.90 -18.06 -4.22
C MET A 162 -1.60 -18.97 -5.25
N GLU A 163 -2.36 -19.98 -4.80
CA GLU A 163 -3.08 -20.91 -5.69
C GLU A 163 -4.41 -20.29 -6.16
N GLU A 164 -5.07 -19.51 -5.29
CA GLU A 164 -6.35 -18.86 -5.56
C GLU A 164 -6.28 -17.33 -5.42
N PRO A 165 -5.53 -16.62 -6.31
CA PRO A 165 -5.43 -15.17 -6.23
C PRO A 165 -6.77 -14.51 -6.53
N ASP A 166 -7.36 -13.86 -5.52
CA ASP A 166 -8.68 -13.23 -5.58
C ASP A 166 -8.63 -11.74 -5.22
N VAL A 167 -9.41 -10.95 -5.96
CA VAL A 167 -9.57 -9.51 -5.70
C VAL A 167 -10.16 -9.24 -4.32
N MET A 168 -10.99 -10.15 -3.81
CA MET A 168 -11.66 -10.00 -2.52
C MET A 168 -10.81 -10.43 -1.32
N GLY A 169 -9.79 -11.24 -1.49
CA GLY A 169 -9.10 -11.87 -0.37
C GLY A 169 -7.62 -12.16 -0.54
N PHE A 170 -6.92 -11.56 -1.50
CA PHE A 170 -5.51 -11.85 -1.69
C PHE A 170 -4.63 -11.27 -0.57
N LEU A 171 -4.13 -10.05 -0.72
CA LEU A 171 -3.30 -9.40 0.31
C LEU A 171 -4.18 -8.66 1.33
N PHE A 172 -5.17 -7.92 0.84
CA PHE A 172 -6.12 -7.13 1.63
C PHE A 172 -7.50 -7.81 1.66
N ASP A 173 -8.24 -7.61 2.76
CA ASP A 173 -9.64 -8.00 2.84
C ASP A 173 -10.53 -7.03 2.03
N GLY A 174 -10.93 -7.44 0.82
CA GLY A 174 -11.78 -6.67 -0.07
C GLY A 174 -13.21 -6.46 0.45
N THR A 175 -13.63 -7.12 1.53
CA THR A 175 -14.91 -6.82 2.19
C THR A 175 -14.86 -5.49 2.96
N ASN A 176 -13.67 -5.00 3.30
CA ASN A 176 -13.40 -3.65 3.76
C ASN A 176 -13.30 -2.71 2.54
N PHE A 177 -14.44 -2.37 1.93
CA PHE A 177 -14.48 -1.76 0.62
C PHE A 177 -13.67 -0.46 0.50
N ARG A 178 -13.82 0.46 1.47
CA ARG A 178 -13.09 1.74 1.45
C ARG A 178 -11.70 1.65 2.10
N GLY A 179 -11.41 0.58 2.83
CA GLY A 179 -10.08 0.28 3.35
C GLY A 179 -9.72 0.93 4.69
N TYR A 180 -10.65 1.56 5.44
CA TYR A 180 -10.31 2.10 6.76
C TYR A 180 -9.81 1.02 7.71
N GLY A 181 -8.55 1.13 8.12
CA GLY A 181 -7.88 0.15 8.97
C GLY A 181 -7.33 -1.09 8.24
N ALA A 182 -7.34 -1.12 6.91
CA ALA A 182 -6.76 -2.22 6.13
C ALA A 182 -5.25 -2.36 6.36
N GLU A 183 -4.56 -1.24 6.55
CA GLU A 183 -3.14 -1.18 6.91
C GLU A 183 -2.83 -1.91 8.20
N HIS A 184 -3.70 -1.79 9.21
CA HIS A 184 -3.52 -2.46 10.49
C HIS A 184 -3.60 -3.98 10.35
N GLU A 185 -4.54 -4.48 9.56
CA GLU A 185 -4.66 -5.91 9.29
C GLU A 185 -3.41 -6.44 8.59
N LEU A 186 -2.91 -5.72 7.58
CA LEU A 186 -1.70 -6.12 6.87
C LEU A 186 -0.48 -6.15 7.79
N ILE A 187 -0.33 -5.14 8.65
CA ILE A 187 0.78 -5.07 9.62
C ILE A 187 0.64 -6.18 10.67
N ALA A 188 -0.58 -6.48 11.14
CA ALA A 188 -0.82 -7.61 12.03
C ALA A 188 -0.43 -8.95 11.38
N LYS A 189 -0.79 -9.17 10.11
CA LYS A 189 -0.36 -10.35 9.34
C LYS A 189 1.17 -10.43 9.26
N ALA A 190 1.85 -9.30 9.05
CA ALA A 190 3.30 -9.28 9.00
C ALA A 190 3.92 -9.75 10.31
N TYR A 191 3.63 -9.09 11.42
CA TYR A 191 4.21 -9.45 12.73
C TYR A 191 3.79 -10.84 13.21
N ALA A 192 2.58 -11.30 12.89
CA ALA A 192 2.11 -12.65 13.22
C ALA A 192 2.81 -13.76 12.42
N ASN A 193 3.49 -13.42 11.32
CA ASN A 193 4.24 -14.33 10.46
C ASN A 193 5.75 -14.01 10.47
N ASP A 194 6.26 -13.47 11.57
CA ASP A 194 7.69 -13.18 11.78
C ASP A 194 8.31 -12.16 10.82
N TRP A 195 7.47 -11.28 10.23
CA TRP A 195 7.90 -10.15 9.41
C TRP A 195 7.66 -8.84 10.13
N ALA A 196 8.59 -7.90 10.00
CA ALA A 196 8.44 -6.55 10.51
C ALA A 196 7.80 -5.62 9.46
N ALA A 197 7.07 -4.62 9.96
CA ALA A 197 6.68 -3.44 9.19
C ALA A 197 7.57 -2.26 9.62
N ALA A 198 8.12 -1.51 8.67
CA ALA A 198 9.10 -0.47 8.92
C ALA A 198 8.78 0.82 8.15
N ILE A 199 9.19 1.94 8.73
CA ILE A 199 9.24 3.26 8.08
C ILE A 199 10.70 3.70 7.95
N THR A 200 11.03 4.45 6.88
CA THR A 200 12.38 4.96 6.68
C THR A 200 12.39 6.40 6.17
N SER A 201 13.30 7.22 6.71
CA SER A 201 13.57 8.58 6.23
C SER A 201 14.56 8.65 5.06
N GLN A 202 15.01 7.52 4.55
CA GLN A 202 15.84 7.49 3.33
C GLN A 202 15.05 7.97 2.10
N VAL A 203 13.73 7.82 2.14
CA VAL A 203 12.78 8.35 1.15
C VAL A 203 11.64 9.04 1.88
N TRP A 204 11.21 10.18 1.34
CA TRP A 204 10.07 10.94 1.82
C TRP A 204 8.96 10.89 0.80
N ALA A 205 7.72 10.74 1.29
CA ALA A 205 6.52 10.77 0.48
C ALA A 205 5.49 11.74 1.08
N ARG A 206 4.66 12.31 0.21
CA ARG A 206 3.48 13.07 0.62
C ARG A 206 2.28 12.61 -0.19
N GLU A 207 1.11 12.76 0.39
CA GLU A 207 -0.16 12.53 -0.25
C GLU A 207 -0.73 13.86 -0.73
N ASN A 208 -1.07 13.93 -2.01
CA ASN A 208 -1.71 15.10 -2.61
C ASN A 208 -3.21 14.89 -2.69
N GLU A 209 -3.92 15.36 -1.69
CA GLU A 209 -5.39 15.21 -1.57
C GLU A 209 -6.19 16.21 -2.43
N SER A 210 -5.55 17.12 -3.17
CA SER A 210 -6.23 18.17 -3.93
C SER A 210 -7.29 17.64 -4.90
N HIS A 211 -7.03 16.48 -5.51
CA HIS A 211 -7.99 15.85 -6.43
C HIS A 211 -9.24 15.31 -5.72
N LEU A 212 -9.17 14.91 -4.46
CA LEU A 212 -10.36 14.53 -3.67
C LEU A 212 -11.23 15.75 -3.37
N LEU A 213 -10.62 16.92 -3.19
CA LEU A 213 -11.32 18.18 -2.94
C LEU A 213 -11.92 18.77 -4.21
N GLU A 214 -11.21 18.67 -5.33
CA GLU A 214 -11.54 19.39 -6.58
C GLU A 214 -12.20 18.51 -7.65
N LYS A 215 -11.96 17.19 -7.65
CA LYS A 215 -12.33 16.26 -8.71
C LYS A 215 -13.15 15.05 -8.24
N ALA A 216 -13.86 15.18 -7.11
CA ALA A 216 -14.67 14.08 -6.56
C ALA A 216 -15.67 13.50 -7.59
N ASP A 217 -16.32 14.35 -8.37
CA ASP A 217 -17.25 13.92 -9.42
C ASP A 217 -16.55 13.15 -10.54
N GLN A 218 -15.34 13.60 -10.96
CA GLN A 218 -14.55 12.93 -11.99
C GLN A 218 -14.13 11.53 -11.55
N ILE A 219 -13.71 11.37 -10.30
CA ILE A 219 -13.35 10.06 -9.72
C ILE A 219 -14.57 9.26 -9.26
N LYS A 220 -15.77 9.78 -9.46
CA LYS A 220 -17.06 9.14 -9.12
C LYS A 220 -17.11 8.69 -7.65
N THR A 221 -16.82 9.62 -6.75
CA THR A 221 -16.89 9.39 -5.31
C THR A 221 -17.68 10.53 -4.65
N GLU A 222 -18.06 10.33 -3.41
CA GLU A 222 -18.66 11.37 -2.59
C GLU A 222 -17.65 12.50 -2.36
N GLY A 223 -18.13 13.72 -2.10
CA GLY A 223 -17.30 14.83 -1.67
C GLY A 223 -16.47 14.48 -0.42
N TYR A 224 -15.37 15.18 -0.20
CA TYR A 224 -14.36 14.83 0.81
C TYR A 224 -14.94 14.51 2.20
N GLU A 225 -15.81 15.39 2.75
CA GLU A 225 -16.37 15.17 4.10
C GLU A 225 -17.29 13.95 4.18
N ASP A 226 -18.12 13.72 3.18
CA ASP A 226 -19.05 12.59 3.16
C ASP A 226 -18.29 11.28 2.87
N ASN A 227 -17.30 11.31 1.99
CA ASN A 227 -16.40 10.19 1.78
C ASN A 227 -15.69 9.79 3.08
N LEU A 228 -15.18 10.74 3.86
CA LEU A 228 -14.52 10.47 5.14
C LEU A 228 -15.48 9.85 6.16
N LYS A 229 -16.72 10.36 6.27
CA LYS A 229 -17.74 9.78 7.16
C LYS A 229 -18.06 8.32 6.79
N ILE A 230 -18.27 8.06 5.49
CA ILE A 230 -18.58 6.72 4.99
C ILE A 230 -17.38 5.78 5.17
N TYR A 231 -16.17 6.24 4.85
CA TYR A 231 -14.92 5.51 5.05
C TYR A 231 -14.76 5.01 6.49
N VAL A 232 -14.93 5.91 7.47
CA VAL A 232 -14.85 5.55 8.90
C VAL A 232 -16.00 4.62 9.31
N ALA A 233 -17.23 4.88 8.85
CA ALA A 233 -18.40 4.06 9.22
C ALA A 233 -18.31 2.63 8.67
N GLU A 234 -17.89 2.48 7.40
CA GLU A 234 -17.70 1.16 6.77
C GLU A 234 -16.59 0.37 7.45
N GLY A 235 -15.43 1.00 7.71
CA GLY A 235 -14.32 0.33 8.37
C GLY A 235 -14.63 -0.08 9.82
N ARG A 236 -15.34 0.76 10.59
CA ARG A 236 -15.82 0.38 11.93
C ARG A 236 -16.77 -0.80 11.89
N ARG A 237 -17.65 -0.87 10.90
CA ARG A 237 -18.57 -2.01 10.70
C ARG A 237 -17.78 -3.27 10.39
N TRP A 238 -16.80 -3.17 9.49
CA TRP A 238 -15.90 -4.27 9.13
C TRP A 238 -15.10 -4.76 10.34
N MET A 239 -14.43 -3.87 11.09
CA MET A 239 -13.68 -4.24 12.30
C MET A 239 -14.56 -4.92 13.33
N ARG A 240 -15.79 -4.43 13.55
CA ARG A 240 -16.75 -5.05 14.48
C ARG A 240 -17.13 -6.46 14.04
N LYS A 241 -17.43 -6.63 12.74
CA LYS A 241 -17.84 -7.94 12.19
C LYS A 241 -16.71 -8.96 12.26
N LYS A 242 -15.48 -8.56 11.95
CA LYS A 242 -14.35 -9.48 11.81
C LYS A 242 -13.61 -9.74 13.13
N TYR A 243 -13.43 -8.70 13.95
CA TYR A 243 -12.59 -8.72 15.15
C TYR A 243 -13.36 -8.44 16.45
N GLY A 244 -14.62 -8.02 16.38
CA GLY A 244 -15.38 -7.55 17.54
C GLY A 244 -14.97 -6.16 18.02
N PHE A 245 -14.12 -5.42 17.30
CA PHE A 245 -13.63 -4.11 17.69
C PHE A 245 -14.58 -2.99 17.29
N ASN A 246 -14.69 -1.95 18.12
CA ASN A 246 -15.55 -0.81 17.89
C ASN A 246 -14.80 0.45 17.46
N SER A 247 -13.47 0.44 17.49
CA SER A 247 -12.66 1.61 17.23
C SER A 247 -11.34 1.25 16.55
N HIS A 248 -10.82 2.21 15.81
CA HIS A 248 -9.47 2.19 15.26
C HIS A 248 -8.40 1.98 16.35
N TRP A 249 -8.61 2.59 17.53
CA TRP A 249 -7.74 2.41 18.68
C TRP A 249 -7.63 0.94 19.12
N SER A 250 -8.76 0.22 19.20
CA SER A 250 -8.75 -1.20 19.54
C SER A 250 -7.98 -2.02 18.51
N MET A 251 -8.11 -1.68 17.23
CA MET A 251 -7.36 -2.34 16.17
C MET A 251 -5.85 -2.07 16.28
N GLN A 252 -5.44 -0.84 16.61
CA GLN A 252 -4.03 -0.52 16.85
C GLN A 252 -3.45 -1.31 18.04
N GLN A 253 -4.20 -1.46 19.13
CA GLN A 253 -3.77 -2.27 20.26
C GLN A 253 -3.61 -3.75 19.90
N TYR A 254 -4.50 -4.28 19.05
CA TYR A 254 -4.39 -5.63 18.52
C TYR A 254 -3.10 -5.83 17.73
N VAL A 255 -2.79 -4.93 16.80
CA VAL A 255 -1.53 -4.97 16.04
C VAL A 255 -0.33 -4.86 16.97
N LYS A 256 -0.41 -3.97 17.97
CA LYS A 256 0.68 -3.75 18.93
C LYS A 256 1.01 -5.02 19.75
N CYS A 257 0.05 -5.89 20.01
CA CYS A 257 0.34 -7.17 20.68
C CYS A 257 1.29 -8.04 19.85
N PHE A 258 1.08 -8.16 18.55
CA PHE A 258 2.00 -8.90 17.67
C PHE A 258 3.36 -8.20 17.54
N TYR A 259 3.35 -6.87 17.42
CA TYR A 259 4.56 -6.07 17.39
C TYR A 259 5.43 -6.25 18.62
N ASP A 260 4.85 -6.18 19.84
CA ASP A 260 5.61 -6.37 21.08
C ASP A 260 6.17 -7.81 21.15
N ARG A 261 5.36 -8.80 20.73
CA ARG A 261 5.76 -10.22 20.72
C ARG A 261 6.90 -10.49 19.73
N PHE A 262 6.92 -9.79 18.59
CA PHE A 262 8.02 -9.91 17.62
C PHE A 262 9.38 -9.58 18.27
N PHE A 263 9.47 -8.54 19.08
CA PHE A 263 10.74 -8.17 19.74
C PHE A 263 11.10 -9.07 20.96
N GLU A 264 10.14 -9.81 21.48
CA GLU A 264 10.43 -10.86 22.46
C GLU A 264 11.14 -12.06 21.79
N TYR A 265 10.72 -12.41 20.57
CA TYR A 265 11.34 -13.49 19.79
C TYR A 265 12.63 -13.08 19.07
N TYR A 266 12.73 -11.80 18.69
CA TYR A 266 13.84 -11.23 17.93
C TYR A 266 14.45 -10.04 18.64
N PRO A 267 15.08 -10.22 19.83
CA PRO A 267 15.60 -9.14 20.65
C PRO A 267 16.75 -8.37 19.97
N GLU A 268 17.43 -8.96 18.98
CA GLU A 268 18.48 -8.32 18.18
C GLU A 268 17.99 -7.11 17.38
N PHE A 269 16.67 -7.02 17.11
CA PHE A 269 16.07 -5.88 16.43
C PHE A 269 15.56 -4.80 17.38
N SER A 270 15.74 -4.94 18.70
CA SER A 270 15.20 -3.99 19.70
C SER A 270 15.66 -2.55 19.51
N GLN A 271 16.80 -2.31 18.88
CA GLN A 271 17.29 -0.98 18.50
C GLN A 271 16.36 -0.26 17.50
N TYR A 272 15.61 -1.02 16.69
CA TYR A 272 14.63 -0.49 15.71
C TYR A 272 13.22 -0.34 16.28
N LYS A 273 12.98 -0.81 17.51
CA LYS A 273 11.68 -0.67 18.20
C LYS A 273 11.37 0.80 18.48
N VAL A 274 10.09 1.18 18.30
CA VAL A 274 9.54 2.48 18.70
C VAL A 274 9.01 2.43 20.13
#